data_147ac9e631e59c2bc2957c609583a311
#
_entry.id   147ac9e631e59c2bc2957c609583a311
#
_cell.length_a   1.000
_cell.length_b   1.000
_cell.length_c   1.000
_cell.angle_alpha   90.00
_cell.angle_beta   90.00
_cell.angle_gamma   90.00
#
_symmetry.space_group_name_H-M   'P 1'
#
loop_
_entity.id
_entity.type
_entity.pdbx_description
1 polymer ?
#
loop_
_entity_poly.entity_id
_entity_poly.type
_entity_poly.pdbx_seq_one_letter_code
_entity_poly.pdbx_strand_id
1 'polypeptide(L)'
;DVKAHLSPKVVPVEIPVGNGADFHGIVNLLTDETQFYKKGTKNGEYDAVPLPDEVKESYAKYHEQLVEAIAATDDALLEKYLGGEELTRAEIVKALKKGVLAGEIVPMLVGSSTLTYGTRALLNDMVELLPSPAESHDPPGAVDDAPLLGHVFKTISEPHVGDVTLFRSYRGAVKNG
;
A
#
# COMPACT_ATOMS: atom_id res chain seq x y z
N ASP A 1 10.03 -13.65 9.36
CA ASP A 1 11.15 -13.62 8.40
C ASP A 1 11.29 -12.30 7.65
N VAL A 2 10.22 -11.69 7.15
CA VAL A 2 10.28 -10.43 6.37
C VAL A 2 10.88 -9.29 7.21
N LYS A 3 10.44 -9.13 8.46
CA LYS A 3 11.01 -8.11 9.37
C LYS A 3 12.50 -8.31 9.63
N ALA A 4 12.94 -9.55 9.76
CA ALA A 4 14.33 -9.89 10.07
C ALA A 4 15.28 -9.72 8.87
N HIS A 5 14.78 -9.90 7.64
CA HIS A 5 15.62 -9.94 6.44
C HIS A 5 15.48 -8.74 5.52
N LEU A 6 14.34 -8.03 5.56
CA LEU A 6 14.09 -6.88 4.69
C LEU A 6 14.08 -5.56 5.47
N SER A 7 13.16 -5.39 6.43
CA SER A 7 13.07 -4.18 7.23
C SER A 7 12.28 -4.40 8.51
N PRO A 8 12.74 -3.89 9.66
CA PRO A 8 11.98 -3.91 10.91
C PRO A 8 10.70 -3.05 10.84
N LYS A 9 10.62 -2.13 9.88
CA LYS A 9 9.48 -1.22 9.67
C LYS A 9 8.30 -1.88 8.95
N VAL A 10 8.44 -3.15 8.53
CA VAL A 10 7.38 -3.88 7.85
C VAL A 10 6.24 -4.19 8.83
N VAL A 11 5.03 -3.80 8.43
CA VAL A 11 3.80 -4.02 9.19
C VAL A 11 2.77 -4.67 8.28
N PRO A 12 2.21 -5.85 8.66
CA PRO A 12 1.15 -6.46 7.87
C PRO A 12 -0.13 -5.62 7.94
N VAL A 13 -0.72 -5.35 6.80
CA VAL A 13 -2.07 -4.77 6.65
C VAL A 13 -3.06 -5.81 6.17
N GLU A 14 -2.55 -6.95 5.73
CA GLU A 14 -3.32 -8.12 5.33
C GLU A 14 -2.68 -9.39 5.85
N ILE A 15 -3.50 -10.40 6.14
CA ILE A 15 -3.06 -11.75 6.48
C ILE A 15 -3.71 -12.79 5.57
N PRO A 16 -2.99 -13.89 5.21
CA PRO A 16 -3.54 -14.93 4.36
C PRO A 16 -4.51 -15.84 5.10
N VAL A 17 -5.50 -16.35 4.37
CA VAL A 17 -6.30 -17.52 4.77
C VAL A 17 -5.83 -18.70 3.92
N GLY A 18 -5.37 -19.74 4.60
CA GLY A 18 -4.68 -20.85 3.97
C GLY A 18 -3.20 -20.56 3.69
N ASN A 19 -2.46 -21.58 3.25
CA ASN A 19 -1.02 -21.47 3.04
C ASN A 19 -0.59 -22.29 1.81
N GLY A 20 0.34 -21.75 1.02
CA GLY A 20 0.86 -22.42 -0.17
C GLY A 20 -0.24 -22.77 -1.18
N ALA A 21 -0.46 -24.06 -1.44
CA ALA A 21 -1.48 -24.53 -2.37
C ALA A 21 -2.92 -24.32 -1.87
N ASP A 22 -3.09 -24.19 -0.55
CA ASP A 22 -4.38 -23.96 0.09
C ASP A 22 -4.71 -22.48 0.31
N PHE A 23 -3.87 -21.57 -0.17
CA PHE A 23 -4.13 -20.13 -0.13
C PHE A 23 -5.39 -19.80 -0.93
N HIS A 24 -6.44 -19.35 -0.26
CA HIS A 24 -7.73 -19.10 -0.87
C HIS A 24 -8.43 -17.83 -0.38
N GLY A 25 -7.84 -17.12 0.58
CA GLY A 25 -8.45 -15.90 1.11
C GLY A 25 -7.44 -14.95 1.70
N ILE A 26 -7.90 -13.72 1.92
CA ILE A 26 -7.15 -12.63 2.54
C ILE A 26 -8.05 -11.97 3.57
N VAL A 27 -7.51 -11.68 4.75
CA VAL A 27 -8.14 -10.82 5.75
C VAL A 27 -7.47 -9.46 5.72
N ASN A 28 -8.25 -8.41 5.53
CA ASN A 28 -7.77 -7.03 5.60
C ASN A 28 -7.89 -6.54 7.05
N LEU A 29 -6.76 -6.16 7.65
CA LEU A 29 -6.69 -5.71 9.05
C LEU A 29 -7.19 -4.27 9.26
N LEU A 30 -7.41 -3.52 8.18
CA LEU A 30 -7.93 -2.14 8.25
C LEU A 30 -9.46 -2.10 8.17
N THR A 31 -10.08 -3.11 7.54
CA THR A 31 -11.51 -3.15 7.26
C THR A 31 -12.25 -4.28 7.94
N ASP A 32 -11.53 -5.23 8.55
CA ASP A 32 -12.04 -6.46 9.16
C ASP A 32 -12.78 -7.37 8.16
N GLU A 33 -12.57 -7.12 6.86
CA GLU A 33 -13.17 -7.88 5.78
C GLU A 33 -12.30 -9.08 5.42
N THR A 34 -12.93 -10.24 5.29
CA THR A 34 -12.30 -11.44 4.73
C THR A 34 -12.79 -11.66 3.31
N GLN A 35 -11.85 -11.83 2.39
CA GLN A 35 -12.09 -12.06 0.97
C GLN A 35 -11.76 -13.51 0.65
N PHE A 36 -12.77 -14.35 0.37
CA PHE A 36 -12.57 -15.69 -0.16
C PHE A 36 -12.63 -15.71 -1.67
N TYR A 37 -11.51 -16.06 -2.29
CA TYR A 37 -11.34 -16.03 -3.74
C TYR A 37 -11.98 -17.23 -4.43
N LYS A 38 -12.66 -16.95 -5.56
CA LYS A 38 -13.29 -17.97 -6.41
C LYS A 38 -12.25 -18.58 -7.33
N LYS A 39 -12.02 -19.88 -7.16
CA LYS A 39 -11.02 -20.60 -7.96
C LYS A 39 -11.37 -20.59 -9.45
N GLY A 40 -10.38 -20.29 -10.29
CA GLY A 40 -10.52 -20.32 -11.75
C GLY A 40 -11.13 -19.05 -12.37
N THR A 41 -11.39 -18.01 -11.59
CA THR A 41 -11.80 -16.69 -12.15
C THR A 41 -10.58 -15.93 -12.67
N LYS A 42 -10.77 -15.22 -13.81
CA LYS A 42 -9.66 -14.50 -14.46
C LYS A 42 -9.24 -13.22 -13.71
N ASN A 43 -10.14 -12.65 -12.91
CA ASN A 43 -9.97 -11.34 -12.28
C ASN A 43 -9.84 -11.42 -10.75
N GLY A 44 -9.61 -12.62 -10.19
CA GLY A 44 -9.56 -12.79 -8.74
C GLY A 44 -10.88 -12.37 -8.06
N GLU A 45 -12.01 -12.88 -8.56
CA GLU A 45 -13.31 -12.63 -7.94
C GLU A 45 -13.37 -13.27 -6.55
N TYR A 46 -14.00 -12.60 -5.61
CA TYR A 46 -14.13 -13.06 -4.25
C TYR A 46 -15.51 -12.78 -3.68
N ASP A 47 -15.85 -13.51 -2.63
CA ASP A 47 -16.97 -13.22 -1.76
C ASP A 47 -16.44 -12.58 -0.47
N ALA A 48 -16.99 -11.43 -0.10
CA ALA A 48 -16.69 -10.79 1.18
C ALA A 48 -17.50 -11.47 2.29
N VAL A 49 -16.81 -11.89 3.33
CA VAL A 49 -17.43 -12.58 4.48
C VAL A 49 -16.92 -11.98 5.79
N PRO A 50 -17.67 -12.11 6.88
CA PRO A 50 -17.18 -11.78 8.21
C PRO A 50 -15.94 -12.61 8.57
N LEU A 51 -15.16 -12.13 9.55
CA LEU A 51 -13.95 -12.79 10.02
C LEU A 51 -14.19 -14.24 10.44
N PRO A 52 -13.60 -15.25 9.76
CA PRO A 52 -13.76 -16.65 10.09
C PRO A 52 -13.11 -17.02 11.43
N ASP A 53 -13.65 -18.00 12.13
CA ASP A 53 -13.11 -18.42 13.43
C ASP A 53 -11.66 -18.91 13.34
N GLU A 54 -11.29 -19.56 12.24
CA GLU A 54 -9.95 -20.12 12.00
C GLU A 54 -8.83 -19.09 11.96
N VAL A 55 -9.15 -17.82 11.67
CA VAL A 55 -8.15 -16.73 11.58
C VAL A 55 -8.25 -15.72 12.71
N LYS A 56 -9.20 -15.85 13.64
CA LYS A 56 -9.41 -14.89 14.74
C LYS A 56 -8.18 -14.67 15.60
N GLU A 57 -7.46 -15.72 15.94
CA GLU A 57 -6.23 -15.62 16.74
C GLU A 57 -5.14 -14.87 15.98
N SER A 58 -4.92 -15.24 14.72
CA SER A 58 -3.95 -14.55 13.86
C SER A 58 -4.35 -13.10 13.63
N TYR A 59 -5.64 -12.85 13.39
CA TYR A 59 -6.19 -11.50 13.24
C TYR A 59 -5.90 -10.65 14.47
N ALA A 60 -6.29 -11.10 15.67
CA ALA A 60 -6.08 -10.35 16.91
C ALA A 60 -4.60 -9.97 17.09
N LYS A 61 -3.71 -10.95 16.91
CA LYS A 61 -2.26 -10.74 17.02
C LYS A 61 -1.72 -9.71 16.04
N TYR A 62 -2.07 -9.81 14.76
CA TYR A 62 -1.51 -8.92 13.73
C TYR A 62 -2.21 -7.55 13.70
N HIS A 63 -3.49 -7.49 14.05
CA HIS A 63 -4.22 -6.23 14.23
C HIS A 63 -3.62 -5.42 15.38
N GLU A 64 -3.34 -6.03 16.54
CA GLU A 64 -2.65 -5.37 17.65
C GLU A 64 -1.29 -4.82 17.23
N GLN A 65 -0.47 -5.61 16.52
CA GLN A 65 0.82 -5.16 15.99
C GLN A 65 0.70 -3.99 14.99
N LEU A 66 -0.34 -4.00 14.18
CA LEU A 66 -0.63 -2.92 13.24
C LEU A 66 -0.98 -1.64 13.99
N VAL A 67 -1.90 -1.72 14.94
CA VAL A 67 -2.36 -0.57 15.74
C VAL A 67 -1.21 0.01 16.57
N GLU A 68 -0.41 -0.83 17.22
CA GLU A 68 0.78 -0.42 17.99
C GLU A 68 1.78 0.32 17.10
N ALA A 69 2.12 -0.25 15.93
CA ALA A 69 3.06 0.36 15.01
C ALA A 69 2.56 1.70 14.46
N ILE A 70 1.26 1.83 14.23
CA ILE A 70 0.63 3.09 13.79
C ILE A 70 0.60 4.12 14.92
N ALA A 71 0.21 3.71 16.13
CA ALA A 71 0.18 4.60 17.28
C ALA A 71 1.57 5.19 17.57
N ALA A 72 2.64 4.41 17.40
CA ALA A 72 4.01 4.86 17.60
C ALA A 72 4.46 5.97 16.62
N THR A 73 3.72 6.26 15.55
CA THR A 73 4.05 7.34 14.59
C THR A 73 3.49 8.70 14.95
N ASP A 74 2.67 8.78 16.00
CA ASP A 74 2.01 10.03 16.40
C ASP A 74 1.74 10.05 17.91
N ASP A 75 2.28 11.07 18.61
CA ASP A 75 2.22 11.14 20.08
C ASP A 75 0.77 11.13 20.62
N ALA A 76 -0.16 11.80 19.92
CA ALA A 76 -1.56 11.87 20.37
C ALA A 76 -2.26 10.50 20.21
N LEU A 77 -1.93 9.76 19.15
CA LEU A 77 -2.45 8.40 18.98
C LEU A 77 -1.80 7.42 19.96
N LEU A 78 -0.53 7.62 20.30
CA LEU A 78 0.15 6.82 21.29
C LEU A 78 -0.45 7.01 22.70
N GLU A 79 -0.71 8.25 23.10
CA GLU A 79 -1.40 8.54 24.37
C GLU A 79 -2.78 7.89 24.44
N LYS A 80 -3.55 7.99 23.35
CA LYS A 80 -4.87 7.38 23.22
C LYS A 80 -4.80 5.86 23.34
N TYR A 81 -3.89 5.22 22.62
CA TYR A 81 -3.66 3.78 22.66
C TYR A 81 -3.24 3.30 24.05
N LEU A 82 -2.26 3.98 24.70
CA LEU A 82 -1.82 3.66 26.06
C LEU A 82 -2.91 3.92 27.10
N GLY A 83 -3.82 4.86 26.84
CA GLY A 83 -5.01 5.12 27.66
C GLY A 83 -6.10 4.03 27.54
N GLY A 84 -5.90 3.05 26.66
CA GLY A 84 -6.86 1.97 26.44
C GLY A 84 -8.07 2.38 25.57
N GLU A 85 -7.96 3.49 24.87
CA GLU A 85 -8.97 3.92 23.91
C GLU A 85 -8.77 3.28 22.56
N GLU A 86 -9.85 2.87 21.91
CA GLU A 86 -9.80 2.33 20.55
C GLU A 86 -9.52 3.44 19.52
N LEU A 87 -8.60 3.18 18.60
CA LEU A 87 -8.36 4.06 17.46
C LEU A 87 -9.43 3.82 16.40
N THR A 88 -10.02 4.91 15.90
CA THR A 88 -10.96 4.81 14.79
C THR A 88 -10.23 4.43 13.49
N ARG A 89 -10.93 3.77 12.57
CA ARG A 89 -10.40 3.44 11.24
C ARG A 89 -9.81 4.66 10.52
N ALA A 90 -10.48 5.81 10.61
CA ALA A 90 -10.01 7.05 9.97
C ALA A 90 -8.66 7.53 10.55
N GLU A 91 -8.48 7.41 11.87
CA GLU A 91 -7.21 7.71 12.54
C GLU A 91 -6.12 6.74 12.09
N ILE A 92 -6.43 5.44 12.06
CA ILE A 92 -5.52 4.38 11.63
C ILE A 92 -5.03 4.62 10.18
N VAL A 93 -5.93 4.80 9.22
CA VAL A 93 -5.60 5.01 7.81
C VAL A 93 -4.80 6.30 7.61
N LYS A 94 -5.19 7.39 8.27
CA LYS A 94 -4.49 8.67 8.20
C LYS A 94 -3.05 8.57 8.73
N ALA A 95 -2.87 7.93 9.88
CA ALA A 95 -1.55 7.78 10.48
C ALA A 95 -0.70 6.76 9.72
N LEU A 96 -1.28 5.67 9.21
CA LEU A 96 -0.61 4.72 8.34
C LEU A 96 -0.07 5.42 7.08
N LYS A 97 -0.90 6.22 6.40
CA LYS A 97 -0.46 7.03 5.24
C LYS A 97 0.70 7.97 5.61
N LYS A 98 0.60 8.65 6.76
CA LYS A 98 1.67 9.53 7.26
C LYS A 98 2.97 8.76 7.50
N GLY A 99 2.89 7.60 8.17
CA GLY A 99 4.06 6.73 8.43
C GLY A 99 4.68 6.15 7.15
N VAL A 100 3.86 5.81 6.15
CA VAL A 100 4.32 5.37 4.81
C VAL A 100 5.05 6.51 4.09
N LEU A 101 4.49 7.71 4.09
CA LEU A 101 5.11 8.91 3.49
C LEU A 101 6.45 9.27 4.14
N ALA A 102 6.53 9.15 5.46
CA ALA A 102 7.76 9.39 6.22
C ALA A 102 8.80 8.25 6.07
N GLY A 103 8.42 7.11 5.46
CA GLY A 103 9.27 5.92 5.39
C GLY A 103 9.47 5.24 6.74
N GLU A 104 8.58 5.45 7.68
CA GLU A 104 8.59 4.85 9.02
C GLU A 104 7.84 3.52 9.06
N ILE A 105 6.85 3.36 8.20
CA ILE A 105 6.07 2.13 8.03
C ILE A 105 6.19 1.64 6.58
N VAL A 106 6.38 0.33 6.45
CA VAL A 106 6.32 -0.39 5.17
C VAL A 106 5.15 -1.37 5.24
N PRO A 107 4.01 -1.07 4.61
CA PRO A 107 2.85 -1.94 4.64
C PRO A 107 3.14 -3.23 3.87
N MET A 108 2.80 -4.36 4.47
CA MET A 108 2.91 -5.68 3.87
C MET A 108 1.53 -6.20 3.49
N LEU A 109 1.36 -6.50 2.22
CA LEU A 109 0.18 -7.08 1.64
C LEU A 109 0.41 -8.53 1.22
N VAL A 110 -0.67 -9.26 1.02
CA VAL A 110 -0.66 -10.68 0.66
C VAL A 110 -1.33 -10.87 -0.70
N GLY A 111 -0.77 -11.75 -1.52
CA GLY A 111 -1.39 -12.04 -2.82
C GLY A 111 -0.75 -13.19 -3.58
N SER A 112 -1.39 -13.56 -4.67
CA SER A 112 -0.87 -14.52 -5.64
C SER A 112 -1.00 -13.96 -7.05
N SER A 113 0.12 -13.66 -7.70
CA SER A 113 0.15 -13.14 -9.06
C SER A 113 -0.39 -14.15 -10.08
N THR A 114 -0.14 -15.44 -9.89
CA THR A 114 -0.61 -16.49 -10.79
C THR A 114 -2.12 -16.75 -10.69
N LEU A 115 -2.69 -16.56 -9.50
CA LEU A 115 -4.12 -16.70 -9.25
C LEU A 115 -4.88 -15.38 -9.32
N THR A 116 -4.16 -14.24 -9.43
CA THR A 116 -4.69 -12.87 -9.37
C THR A 116 -5.38 -12.53 -8.04
N TYR A 117 -5.14 -13.31 -6.99
CA TYR A 117 -5.68 -13.05 -5.65
C TYR A 117 -4.93 -11.88 -4.99
N GLY A 118 -5.63 -10.98 -4.33
CA GLY A 118 -5.04 -9.79 -3.70
C GLY A 118 -4.71 -8.64 -4.64
N THR A 119 -4.74 -8.82 -5.96
CA THR A 119 -4.34 -7.77 -6.92
C THR A 119 -5.20 -6.51 -6.80
N ARG A 120 -6.51 -6.67 -6.63
CA ARG A 120 -7.42 -5.52 -6.48
C ARG A 120 -7.21 -4.81 -5.14
N ALA A 121 -7.00 -5.56 -4.07
CA ALA A 121 -6.69 -5.01 -2.76
C ALA A 121 -5.38 -4.20 -2.81
N LEU A 122 -4.31 -4.77 -3.38
CA LEU A 122 -3.05 -4.07 -3.61
C LEU A 122 -3.23 -2.73 -4.35
N LEU A 123 -4.03 -2.70 -5.43
CA LEU A 123 -4.26 -1.48 -6.19
C LEU A 123 -5.05 -0.43 -5.38
N ASN A 124 -6.02 -0.86 -4.59
CA ASN A 124 -6.77 0.02 -3.69
C ASN A 124 -5.85 0.62 -2.61
N ASP A 125 -5.03 -0.22 -1.98
CA ASP A 125 -4.09 0.22 -0.94
C ASP A 125 -3.01 1.15 -1.53
N MET A 126 -2.56 0.91 -2.76
CA MET A 126 -1.67 1.86 -3.46
C MET A 126 -2.32 3.24 -3.63
N VAL A 127 -3.60 3.30 -3.98
CA VAL A 127 -4.33 4.57 -4.12
C VAL A 127 -4.55 5.24 -2.77
N GLU A 128 -4.82 4.48 -1.73
CA GLU A 128 -5.13 5.00 -0.40
C GLU A 128 -3.88 5.43 0.38
N LEU A 129 -2.81 4.64 0.31
CA LEU A 129 -1.63 4.79 1.18
C LEU A 129 -0.46 5.52 0.52
N LEU A 130 -0.29 5.43 -0.81
CA LEU A 130 0.84 6.08 -1.47
C LEU A 130 0.55 7.55 -1.74
N PRO A 131 1.59 8.39 -1.76
CA PRO A 131 1.42 9.81 -2.08
C PRO A 131 1.05 10.00 -3.55
N SER A 132 0.16 10.94 -3.80
CA SER A 132 0.02 11.50 -5.14
C SER A 132 1.27 12.33 -5.50
N PRO A 133 1.50 12.63 -6.79
CA PRO A 133 2.59 13.51 -7.18
C PRO A 133 2.55 14.90 -6.52
N ALA A 134 1.36 15.39 -6.14
CA ALA A 134 1.19 16.67 -5.46
C ALA A 134 1.55 16.60 -3.96
N GLU A 135 1.45 15.43 -3.34
CA GLU A 135 1.82 15.18 -1.94
C GLU A 135 3.29 14.78 -1.79
N SER A 136 3.96 14.45 -2.91
CA SER A 136 5.39 14.10 -2.89
C SER A 136 6.24 15.35 -2.64
N HIS A 137 7.19 15.24 -1.72
CA HIS A 137 8.05 16.37 -1.32
C HIS A 137 9.22 16.61 -2.27
N ASP A 138 9.49 15.70 -3.18
CA ASP A 138 10.64 15.81 -4.09
C ASP A 138 10.27 15.33 -5.51
N PRO A 139 10.31 16.22 -6.44
CA PRO A 139 10.55 17.65 -6.38
C PRO A 139 9.28 18.45 -6.04
N PRO A 140 9.42 19.71 -5.57
CA PRO A 140 8.29 20.52 -5.13
C PRO A 140 7.25 20.70 -6.24
N GLY A 141 5.99 20.59 -5.83
CA GLY A 141 4.78 20.45 -6.61
C GLY A 141 4.71 21.21 -7.93
N ALA A 142 3.98 20.67 -8.87
CA ALA A 142 3.75 21.22 -10.19
C ALA A 142 3.21 22.66 -10.10
N VAL A 143 4.00 23.61 -10.59
CA VAL A 143 3.56 24.99 -10.83
C VAL A 143 3.46 25.12 -12.34
N ASP A 144 2.26 25.26 -12.87
CA ASP A 144 1.99 25.22 -14.32
C ASP A 144 2.70 26.32 -15.11
N ASP A 145 2.95 27.48 -14.50
CA ASP A 145 3.61 28.61 -15.14
C ASP A 145 5.13 28.73 -14.87
N ALA A 146 5.74 27.74 -14.24
CA ALA A 146 7.16 27.74 -13.97
C ALA A 146 7.97 27.21 -15.19
N PRO A 147 9.27 27.56 -15.30
CA PRO A 147 10.14 26.94 -16.28
C PRO A 147 10.13 25.41 -16.18
N LEU A 148 10.17 24.74 -17.33
CA LEU A 148 10.19 23.28 -17.39
C LEU A 148 11.34 22.71 -16.55
N LEU A 149 10.99 21.82 -15.64
CA LEU A 149 11.93 20.95 -14.94
C LEU A 149 11.55 19.49 -15.24
N GLY A 150 12.42 18.81 -15.98
CA GLY A 150 12.22 17.42 -16.35
C GLY A 150 13.46 16.59 -16.03
N HIS A 151 13.24 15.34 -15.71
CA HIS A 151 14.30 14.35 -15.52
C HIS A 151 14.18 13.23 -16.55
N VAL A 152 15.21 13.09 -17.38
CA VAL A 152 15.33 11.99 -18.33
C VAL A 152 15.77 10.74 -17.57
N PHE A 153 14.98 9.69 -17.63
CA PHE A 153 15.27 8.43 -16.92
C PHE A 153 15.54 7.26 -17.86
N LYS A 154 15.23 7.38 -19.16
CA LYS A 154 15.50 6.33 -20.14
C LYS A 154 15.57 6.92 -21.55
N THR A 155 16.53 6.43 -22.34
CA THR A 155 16.57 6.62 -23.80
C THR A 155 16.65 5.24 -24.46
N ILE A 156 15.82 5.01 -25.47
CA ILE A 156 15.78 3.80 -26.26
C ILE A 156 15.92 4.18 -27.74
N SER A 157 16.70 3.41 -28.49
CA SER A 157 16.81 3.57 -29.94
C SER A 157 15.84 2.61 -30.61
N GLU A 158 14.89 3.16 -31.34
CA GLU A 158 13.90 2.39 -32.09
C GLU A 158 14.23 2.40 -33.58
N PRO A 159 14.27 1.24 -34.26
CA PRO A 159 14.37 1.21 -35.71
C PRO A 159 13.26 2.03 -36.36
N HIS A 160 13.56 2.91 -37.28
CA HIS A 160 12.62 3.79 -38.01
C HIS A 160 12.09 5.02 -37.27
N VAL A 161 12.27 5.13 -35.95
CA VAL A 161 11.88 6.30 -35.16
C VAL A 161 13.08 7.10 -34.69
N GLY A 162 14.20 6.42 -34.47
CA GLY A 162 15.40 7.04 -33.87
C GLY A 162 15.40 6.94 -32.35
N ASP A 163 16.03 7.90 -31.70
CA ASP A 163 16.14 7.91 -30.25
C ASP A 163 14.85 8.46 -29.61
N VAL A 164 14.22 7.62 -28.80
CA VAL A 164 13.05 7.97 -27.99
C VAL A 164 13.49 8.20 -26.55
N THR A 165 13.39 9.45 -26.10
CA THR A 165 13.76 9.84 -24.75
C THR A 165 12.53 9.92 -23.85
N LEU A 166 12.53 9.10 -22.80
CA LEU A 166 11.50 9.08 -21.76
C LEU A 166 11.93 10.00 -20.62
N PHE A 167 11.08 10.96 -20.30
CA PHE A 167 11.34 11.88 -19.20
C PHE A 167 10.10 12.11 -18.35
N ARG A 168 10.30 12.47 -17.10
CA ARG A 168 9.25 12.92 -16.20
C ARG A 168 9.31 14.43 -16.07
N SER A 169 8.21 15.10 -16.38
CA SER A 169 8.07 16.53 -16.08
C SER A 169 7.64 16.70 -14.63
N TYR A 170 8.36 17.52 -13.90
CA TYR A 170 8.06 17.85 -12.50
C TYR A 170 7.35 19.19 -12.37
N ARG A 171 7.63 20.12 -13.26
CA ARG A 171 6.94 21.40 -13.35
C ARG A 171 7.08 21.97 -14.76
N GLY A 172 6.19 22.91 -15.08
CA GLY A 172 6.11 23.50 -16.40
C GLY A 172 5.53 22.53 -17.44
N ALA A 173 5.39 22.99 -18.66
CA ALA A 173 4.83 22.26 -19.77
C ALA A 173 5.81 22.12 -20.94
N VAL A 174 5.84 20.92 -21.54
CA VAL A 174 6.50 20.71 -22.84
C VAL A 174 5.52 21.11 -23.92
N LYS A 175 5.93 22.04 -24.77
CA LYS A 175 5.14 22.43 -25.94
C LYS A 175 5.77 21.82 -27.18
N ASN A 176 4.93 21.35 -28.08
CA ASN A 176 5.36 20.93 -29.40
C ASN A 176 5.77 22.19 -30.18
N GLY A 177 6.98 22.13 -30.73
CA GLY A 177 7.54 23.26 -31.49
C GLY A 177 6.99 23.40 -32.90
#